data_e1055854953d490aa2fd79f6fd9cbe75
#
_entry.id   e1055854953d490aa2fd79f6fd9cbe75
#
_cell.length_a   1.000
_cell.length_b   1.000
_cell.length_c   1.000
_cell.angle_alpha   90.00
_cell.angle_beta   90.00
_cell.angle_gamma   90.00
#
_symmetry.space_group_name_H-M   'P 1'
#
loop_
_entity.id
_entity.type
_entity.pdbx_description
1 polymer ?
#
loop_
_entity_poly.entity_id
_entity_poly.type
_entity_poly.pdbx_seq_one_letter_code
_entity_poly.pdbx_strand_id
1 'polypeptide(L)'
;MKRSATDLLLQPFAALRREPDAARESYRLDEVRARHPRLRVAVPADARTTAAYRGERFRFRSRTDLVCQCVRLMIVSDAVLAQTCYRVKARLQSLGVPLLPRLAHRAAMVLGQVAIGDPVVIAPGLYLLHGQVVIDGFTEIGPNALIAPFVTIGLRQGRYDGPVIGAGVSIGTGAKVLGHVHVGDRAEIGANAVVITDVPAGATAVGVPARVQPSRG
;
A
#
# COMPACT_ATOMS: atom_id res chain seq x y z
N MET A 1 49.90 3.10 -6.21
CA MET A 1 48.72 3.95 -6.40
C MET A 1 47.81 3.78 -5.17
N LYS A 2 47.76 4.79 -4.26
CA LYS A 2 46.92 4.73 -3.04
C LYS A 2 45.47 5.01 -3.46
N ARG A 3 44.58 4.08 -3.25
CA ARG A 3 43.14 4.30 -3.45
C ARG A 3 42.68 5.37 -2.47
N SER A 4 41.91 6.34 -2.96
CA SER A 4 41.35 7.42 -2.15
C SER A 4 40.39 6.86 -1.09
N ALA A 5 40.35 7.48 0.10
CA ALA A 5 39.40 7.12 1.15
C ALA A 5 37.94 7.23 0.67
N THR A 6 37.68 8.13 -0.29
CA THR A 6 36.37 8.30 -0.95
C THR A 6 35.99 7.06 -1.78
N ASP A 7 36.96 6.40 -2.45
CA ASP A 7 36.70 5.18 -3.22
C ASP A 7 36.34 4.00 -2.32
N LEU A 8 36.91 3.95 -1.12
CA LEU A 8 36.60 2.89 -0.14
C LEU A 8 35.21 3.02 0.45
N LEU A 9 34.74 4.26 0.67
CA LEU A 9 33.41 4.55 1.19
C LEU A 9 32.28 4.31 0.16
N LEU A 10 32.60 4.41 -1.13
CA LEU A 10 31.62 4.25 -2.20
C LEU A 10 31.53 2.81 -2.75
N GLN A 11 32.49 1.92 -2.40
CA GLN A 11 32.47 0.53 -2.86
C GLN A 11 31.20 -0.25 -2.50
N PRO A 12 30.62 -0.17 -1.27
CA PRO A 12 29.37 -0.83 -0.98
C PRO A 12 28.19 -0.32 -1.80
N PHE A 13 28.25 0.94 -2.29
CA PHE A 13 27.21 1.52 -3.13
C PHE A 13 27.40 1.25 -4.63
N ALA A 14 28.59 0.88 -5.07
CA ALA A 14 28.85 0.52 -6.47
C ALA A 14 28.13 -0.78 -6.89
N ALA A 15 27.95 -1.72 -5.96
CA ALA A 15 27.16 -2.94 -6.17
C ALA A 15 25.64 -2.65 -6.23
N LEU A 16 25.16 -1.53 -5.68
CA LEU A 16 23.76 -1.07 -5.73
C LEU A 16 23.45 -0.32 -7.03
N ARG A 17 24.47 0.11 -7.80
CA ARG A 17 24.31 0.71 -9.13
C ARG A 17 24.21 -0.36 -10.23
N ARG A 18 23.27 -1.29 -10.12
CA ARG A 18 22.61 -1.74 -11.35
C ARG A 18 21.61 -0.63 -11.65
N GLU A 19 21.98 0.28 -12.56
CA GLU A 19 21.02 1.24 -13.09
C GLU A 19 19.82 0.43 -13.58
N PRO A 20 18.62 0.64 -13.02
CA PRO A 20 17.44 0.05 -13.60
C PRO A 20 17.41 0.55 -15.04
N ASP A 21 17.15 -0.33 -15.98
CA ASP A 21 16.90 0.05 -17.36
C ASP A 21 15.75 1.08 -17.33
N ALA A 22 16.07 2.37 -17.44
CA ALA A 22 15.13 3.47 -17.24
C ALA A 22 13.93 3.36 -18.21
N ALA A 23 14.15 2.78 -19.39
CA ALA A 23 13.10 2.50 -20.35
C ALA A 23 12.15 1.39 -19.81
N ARG A 24 12.69 0.36 -19.20
CA ARG A 24 11.89 -0.74 -18.62
C ARG A 24 11.10 -0.29 -17.38
N GLU A 25 11.69 0.57 -16.58
CA GLU A 25 11.03 1.16 -15.39
C GLU A 25 9.91 2.13 -15.80
N SER A 26 10.12 2.99 -16.80
CA SER A 26 9.10 3.89 -17.31
C SER A 26 7.92 3.12 -17.91
N TYR A 27 8.18 2.06 -18.69
CA TYR A 27 7.14 1.20 -19.24
C TYR A 27 6.29 0.55 -18.14
N ARG A 28 6.93 0.00 -17.11
CA ARG A 28 6.24 -0.59 -15.95
C ARG A 28 5.39 0.44 -15.20
N LEU A 29 5.85 1.69 -15.05
CA LEU A 29 5.08 2.75 -14.41
C LEU A 29 3.84 3.15 -15.19
N ASP A 30 3.89 3.18 -16.51
CA ASP A 30 2.73 3.48 -17.35
C ASP A 30 1.69 2.36 -17.30
N GLU A 31 2.12 1.11 -17.27
CA GLU A 31 1.25 -0.05 -17.06
C GLU A 31 0.56 0.01 -15.68
N VAL A 32 1.32 0.33 -14.62
CA VAL A 32 0.79 0.54 -13.27
C VAL A 32 -0.26 1.65 -13.26
N ARG A 33 0.03 2.80 -13.90
CA ARG A 33 -0.91 3.94 -13.99
C ARG A 33 -2.24 3.56 -14.64
N ALA A 34 -2.21 2.70 -15.66
CA ALA A 34 -3.41 2.21 -16.34
C ALA A 34 -4.28 1.29 -15.44
N ARG A 35 -3.68 0.63 -14.45
CA ARG A 35 -4.34 -0.34 -13.56
C ARG A 35 -5.03 0.29 -12.35
N HIS A 36 -4.79 1.57 -12.07
CA HIS A 36 -5.44 2.25 -10.95
C HIS A 36 -6.96 2.32 -11.13
N PRO A 37 -7.75 1.99 -10.09
CA PRO A 37 -9.19 2.08 -10.15
C PRO A 37 -9.65 3.55 -10.26
N ARG A 38 -10.78 3.77 -10.94
CA ARG A 38 -11.37 5.10 -11.06
C ARG A 38 -11.80 5.63 -9.68
N LEU A 39 -11.58 6.93 -9.42
CA LEU A 39 -11.95 7.58 -8.13
C LEU A 39 -13.40 7.31 -7.72
N ARG A 40 -14.34 7.41 -8.68
CA ARG A 40 -15.78 7.18 -8.45
C ARG A 40 -16.11 5.75 -8.01
N VAL A 41 -15.18 4.81 -8.12
CA VAL A 41 -15.31 3.42 -7.67
C VAL A 41 -14.55 3.21 -6.37
N ALA A 42 -13.29 3.66 -6.32
CA ALA A 42 -12.41 3.39 -5.19
C ALA A 42 -12.83 4.14 -3.92
N VAL A 43 -13.04 5.47 -4.00
CA VAL A 43 -13.38 6.28 -2.81
C VAL A 43 -14.67 5.83 -2.13
N PRO A 44 -15.79 5.56 -2.86
CA PRO A 44 -16.99 5.01 -2.23
C PRO A 44 -16.81 3.61 -1.65
N ALA A 45 -15.98 2.76 -2.27
CA ALA A 45 -15.70 1.42 -1.75
C ALA A 45 -14.89 1.51 -0.45
N ASP A 46 -13.82 2.32 -0.43
CA ASP A 46 -13.00 2.56 0.75
C ASP A 46 -13.86 3.13 1.90
N ALA A 47 -14.75 4.09 1.60
CA ALA A 47 -15.66 4.66 2.60
C ALA A 47 -16.66 3.64 3.15
N ARG A 48 -17.20 2.74 2.31
CA ARG A 48 -18.10 1.66 2.75
C ARG A 48 -17.40 0.68 3.66
N THR A 49 -16.21 0.23 3.26
CA THR A 49 -15.41 -0.69 4.05
C THR A 49 -15.03 -0.07 5.39
N THR A 50 -14.58 1.18 5.40
CA THR A 50 -14.28 1.91 6.62
C THR A 50 -15.50 2.03 7.54
N ALA A 51 -16.65 2.43 7.01
CA ALA A 51 -17.87 2.55 7.79
C ALA A 51 -18.32 1.20 8.38
N ALA A 52 -18.21 0.12 7.60
CA ALA A 52 -18.54 -1.23 8.06
C ALA A 52 -17.65 -1.68 9.23
N TYR A 53 -16.32 -1.50 9.13
CA TYR A 53 -15.39 -1.86 10.20
C TYR A 53 -15.55 -0.98 11.46
N ARG A 54 -16.03 0.25 11.30
CA ARG A 54 -16.33 1.16 12.43
C ARG A 54 -17.70 0.90 13.06
N GLY A 55 -18.48 -0.06 12.54
CA GLY A 55 -19.85 -0.31 12.99
C GLY A 55 -20.84 0.81 12.61
N GLU A 56 -20.47 1.63 11.63
CA GLU A 56 -21.29 2.73 11.16
C GLU A 56 -22.15 2.32 9.96
N ARG A 57 -23.11 3.17 9.57
CA ARG A 57 -23.94 2.92 8.41
C ARG A 57 -23.11 2.95 7.11
N PHE A 58 -23.00 1.84 6.41
CA PHE A 58 -22.24 1.67 5.17
C PHE A 58 -23.10 1.56 3.90
N ARG A 59 -24.45 1.56 4.05
CA ARG A 59 -25.39 1.65 2.93
C ARG A 59 -25.81 3.09 2.74
N PHE A 60 -25.51 3.67 1.59
CA PHE A 60 -25.84 5.06 1.27
C PHE A 60 -27.17 5.15 0.56
N ARG A 61 -28.04 6.10 0.97
CA ARG A 61 -29.42 6.24 0.47
C ARG A 61 -29.48 6.93 -0.89
N SER A 62 -28.52 7.84 -1.16
CA SER A 62 -28.45 8.63 -2.39
C SER A 62 -27.00 8.99 -2.72
N ARG A 63 -26.77 9.60 -3.90
CA ARG A 63 -25.44 10.12 -4.28
C ARG A 63 -25.00 11.24 -3.34
N THR A 64 -25.91 12.10 -2.92
CA THR A 64 -25.64 13.19 -1.97
C THR A 64 -25.23 12.63 -0.61
N ASP A 65 -25.99 11.65 -0.09
CA ASP A 65 -25.65 10.96 1.15
C ASP A 65 -24.26 10.31 1.08
N LEU A 66 -23.92 9.65 -0.04
CA LEU A 66 -22.59 9.10 -0.25
C LEU A 66 -21.50 10.18 -0.16
N VAL A 67 -21.67 11.31 -0.85
CA VAL A 67 -20.68 12.40 -0.82
C VAL A 67 -20.55 12.98 0.59
N CYS A 68 -21.65 13.24 1.27
CA CYS A 68 -21.64 13.73 2.66
C CYS A 68 -20.92 12.76 3.59
N GLN A 69 -21.15 11.45 3.45
CA GLN A 69 -20.46 10.45 4.29
C GLN A 69 -18.97 10.34 3.96
N CYS A 70 -18.59 10.40 2.69
CA CYS A 70 -17.16 10.43 2.31
C CYS A 70 -16.46 11.66 2.90
N VAL A 71 -17.07 12.85 2.79
CA VAL A 71 -16.51 14.09 3.37
C VAL A 71 -16.44 13.99 4.89
N ARG A 72 -17.50 13.52 5.54
CA ARG A 72 -17.50 13.31 6.99
C ARG A 72 -16.36 12.38 7.42
N LEU A 73 -16.20 11.24 6.74
CA LEU A 73 -15.15 10.28 7.06
C LEU A 73 -13.75 10.86 6.85
N MET A 74 -13.53 11.69 5.84
CA MET A 74 -12.25 12.39 5.65
C MET A 74 -11.95 13.40 6.76
N ILE A 75 -12.98 14.00 7.36
CA ILE A 75 -12.82 14.95 8.49
C ILE A 75 -12.55 14.22 9.80
N VAL A 76 -13.18 13.07 10.03
CA VAL A 76 -13.10 12.37 11.32
C VAL A 76 -12.04 11.25 11.35
N SER A 77 -11.37 10.98 10.22
CA SER A 77 -10.37 9.92 10.12
C SER A 77 -9.22 10.32 9.22
N ASP A 78 -8.05 10.54 9.82
CA ASP A 78 -6.82 10.87 9.12
C ASP A 78 -6.43 9.78 8.10
N ALA A 79 -6.70 8.52 8.42
CA ALA A 79 -6.47 7.39 7.53
C ALA A 79 -7.34 7.48 6.26
N VAL A 80 -8.63 7.84 6.37
CA VAL A 80 -9.52 8.01 5.21
C VAL A 80 -9.08 9.21 4.36
N LEU A 81 -8.66 10.30 5.01
CA LEU A 81 -8.10 11.44 4.31
C LEU A 81 -6.85 11.03 3.51
N ALA A 82 -5.91 10.32 4.14
CA ALA A 82 -4.70 9.85 3.50
C ALA A 82 -4.97 8.86 2.35
N GLN A 83 -5.91 7.91 2.52
CA GLN A 83 -6.38 7.03 1.44
C GLN A 83 -6.92 7.82 0.26
N THR A 84 -7.75 8.84 0.53
CA THR A 84 -8.32 9.70 -0.51
C THR A 84 -7.23 10.49 -1.24
N CYS A 85 -6.25 11.03 -0.51
CA CYS A 85 -5.08 11.69 -1.10
C CYS A 85 -4.28 10.74 -2.02
N TYR A 86 -4.08 9.48 -1.60
CA TYR A 86 -3.47 8.46 -2.46
C TYR A 86 -4.29 8.21 -3.73
N ARG A 87 -5.61 8.04 -3.62
CA ARG A 87 -6.49 7.83 -4.79
C ARG A 87 -6.44 9.02 -5.76
N VAL A 88 -6.42 10.25 -5.23
CA VAL A 88 -6.27 11.48 -6.02
C VAL A 88 -4.89 11.53 -6.68
N LYS A 89 -3.81 11.24 -5.93
CA LYS A 89 -2.44 11.13 -6.48
C LYS A 89 -2.40 10.19 -7.68
N ALA A 90 -2.88 8.96 -7.52
CA ALA A 90 -2.89 7.95 -8.56
C ALA A 90 -3.68 8.40 -9.81
N ARG A 91 -4.82 9.04 -9.62
CA ARG A 91 -5.62 9.59 -10.73
C ARG A 91 -4.90 10.73 -11.46
N LEU A 92 -4.30 11.65 -10.73
CA LEU A 92 -3.55 12.76 -11.34
C LEU A 92 -2.33 12.25 -12.13
N GLN A 93 -1.64 11.23 -11.61
CA GLN A 93 -0.55 10.57 -12.34
C GLN A 93 -1.03 9.92 -13.63
N SER A 94 -2.18 9.22 -13.61
CA SER A 94 -2.76 8.60 -14.82
C SER A 94 -3.21 9.63 -15.86
N LEU A 95 -3.41 10.89 -15.48
CA LEU A 95 -3.73 12.02 -16.36
C LEU A 95 -2.49 12.81 -16.80
N GLY A 96 -1.28 12.41 -16.36
CA GLY A 96 -0.04 13.12 -16.66
C GLY A 96 0.08 14.52 -16.03
N VAL A 97 -0.70 14.80 -14.97
CA VAL A 97 -0.67 16.11 -14.31
C VAL A 97 0.63 16.26 -13.51
N PRO A 98 1.47 17.29 -13.79
CA PRO A 98 2.68 17.53 -13.05
C PRO A 98 2.40 18.14 -11.66
N LEU A 99 3.31 17.97 -10.70
CA LEU A 99 3.35 18.56 -9.36
C LEU A 99 2.20 18.18 -8.41
N LEU A 100 0.93 18.24 -8.83
CA LEU A 100 -0.23 17.94 -7.96
C LEU A 100 -0.18 16.54 -7.34
N PRO A 101 0.27 15.47 -8.04
CA PRO A 101 0.45 14.17 -7.40
C PRO A 101 1.42 14.20 -6.22
N ARG A 102 2.50 14.99 -6.31
CA ARG A 102 3.47 15.16 -5.22
C ARG A 102 2.86 15.89 -4.02
N LEU A 103 2.02 16.89 -4.26
CA LEU A 103 1.30 17.61 -3.21
C LEU A 103 0.30 16.69 -2.51
N ALA A 104 -0.46 15.90 -3.27
CA ALA A 104 -1.38 14.90 -2.71
C ALA A 104 -0.64 13.84 -1.87
N HIS A 105 0.53 13.38 -2.33
CA HIS A 105 1.38 12.48 -1.56
C HIS A 105 1.87 13.11 -0.25
N ARG A 106 2.36 14.34 -0.29
CA ARG A 106 2.78 15.08 0.91
C ARG A 106 1.63 15.29 1.89
N ALA A 107 0.43 15.61 1.38
CA ALA A 107 -0.75 15.74 2.23
C ALA A 107 -1.07 14.42 2.96
N ALA A 108 -1.02 13.26 2.28
CA ALA A 108 -1.19 11.96 2.90
C ALA A 108 -0.15 11.70 4.01
N MET A 109 1.11 12.06 3.76
CA MET A 109 2.19 11.87 4.74
C MET A 109 2.06 12.81 5.96
N VAL A 110 1.73 14.07 5.74
CA VAL A 110 1.68 15.08 6.83
C VAL A 110 0.42 14.92 7.66
N LEU A 111 -0.74 14.73 7.01
CA LEU A 111 -2.05 14.70 7.67
C LEU A 111 -2.43 13.32 8.20
N GLY A 112 -1.98 12.25 7.56
CA GLY A 112 -2.36 10.89 7.93
C GLY A 112 -1.20 9.95 8.18
N GLN A 113 0.06 10.40 8.08
CA GLN A 113 1.27 9.58 8.28
C GLN A 113 1.27 8.30 7.40
N VAL A 114 0.75 8.41 6.17
CA VAL A 114 0.65 7.31 5.21
C VAL A 114 1.52 7.60 4.00
N ALA A 115 2.51 6.76 3.75
CA ALA A 115 3.38 6.82 2.60
C ALA A 115 3.07 5.66 1.64
N ILE A 116 2.40 5.95 0.53
CA ILE A 116 2.15 4.97 -0.53
C ILE A 116 2.90 5.42 -1.78
N GLY A 117 3.85 4.60 -2.24
CA GLY A 117 4.71 4.86 -3.38
C GLY A 117 3.94 4.98 -4.71
N ASP A 118 4.65 5.44 -5.75
CA ASP A 118 4.06 5.64 -7.08
C ASP A 118 3.75 4.33 -7.82
N PRO A 119 4.57 3.25 -7.68
CA PRO A 119 4.30 1.99 -8.37
C PRO A 119 3.30 1.08 -7.65
N VAL A 120 2.67 1.54 -6.58
CA VAL A 120 1.73 0.74 -5.78
C VAL A 120 0.32 0.80 -6.37
N VAL A 121 -0.28 -0.36 -6.64
CA VAL A 121 -1.68 -0.49 -7.10
C VAL A 121 -2.54 -1.10 -6.00
N ILE A 122 -3.57 -0.39 -5.57
CA ILE A 122 -4.51 -0.89 -4.55
C ILE A 122 -5.92 -0.94 -5.12
N ALA A 123 -6.53 -2.12 -5.07
CA ALA A 123 -7.93 -2.33 -5.46
C ALA A 123 -8.89 -1.56 -4.53
N PRO A 124 -10.18 -1.39 -4.92
CA PRO A 124 -11.18 -0.72 -4.09
C PRO A 124 -11.48 -1.48 -2.78
N GLY A 125 -11.89 -0.73 -1.75
CA GLY A 125 -12.26 -1.30 -0.45
C GLY A 125 -11.12 -1.40 0.55
N LEU A 126 -10.04 -0.64 0.35
CA LEU A 126 -8.97 -0.55 1.34
C LEU A 126 -9.52 0.00 2.67
N TYR A 127 -9.12 -0.61 3.78
CA TYR A 127 -9.32 -0.08 5.12
C TYR A 127 -8.00 0.08 5.84
N LEU A 128 -7.58 1.32 6.06
CA LEU A 128 -6.50 1.66 6.99
C LEU A 128 -7.10 1.96 8.36
N LEU A 129 -6.67 1.25 9.38
CA LEU A 129 -7.14 1.46 10.74
C LEU A 129 -6.76 2.86 11.26
N HIS A 130 -5.49 3.21 11.07
CA HIS A 130 -4.87 4.49 11.39
C HIS A 130 -3.74 4.78 10.40
N GLY A 131 -3.03 5.88 10.59
CA GLY A 131 -1.81 6.22 9.87
C GLY A 131 -0.61 5.33 10.21
N GLN A 132 0.60 5.84 9.94
CA GLN A 132 1.89 5.16 10.17
C GLN A 132 2.04 3.88 9.34
N VAL A 133 1.60 3.97 8.08
CA VAL A 133 1.67 2.88 7.11
C VAL A 133 2.61 3.28 5.96
N VAL A 134 3.49 2.36 5.59
CA VAL A 134 4.39 2.53 4.44
C VAL A 134 4.15 1.39 3.44
N ILE A 135 3.82 1.75 2.21
CA ILE A 135 3.64 0.79 1.11
C ILE A 135 4.46 1.27 -0.08
N ASP A 136 5.40 0.47 -0.56
CA ASP A 136 6.30 0.87 -1.63
C ASP A 136 6.66 -0.29 -2.57
N GLY A 137 7.39 0.03 -3.66
CA GLY A 137 7.73 -0.92 -4.72
C GLY A 137 6.54 -1.27 -5.60
N PHE A 138 6.77 -2.16 -6.56
CA PHE A 138 5.69 -2.68 -7.42
C PHE A 138 4.78 -3.63 -6.63
N THR A 139 4.11 -3.07 -5.64
CA THR A 139 3.21 -3.77 -4.73
C THR A 139 1.78 -3.70 -5.25
N GLU A 140 1.11 -4.85 -5.21
CA GLU A 140 -0.31 -4.97 -5.57
C GLU A 140 -1.13 -5.41 -4.37
N ILE A 141 -2.24 -4.71 -4.12
CA ILE A 141 -3.14 -5.03 -3.01
C ILE A 141 -4.55 -5.24 -3.55
N GLY A 142 -5.07 -6.42 -3.28
CA GLY A 142 -6.42 -6.85 -3.66
C GLY A 142 -7.53 -6.09 -2.92
N PRO A 143 -8.79 -6.33 -3.32
CA PRO A 143 -9.93 -5.62 -2.74
C PRO A 143 -10.17 -6.01 -1.28
N ASN A 144 -10.73 -5.06 -0.52
CA ASN A 144 -11.15 -5.23 0.87
C ASN A 144 -10.00 -5.63 1.83
N ALA A 145 -8.78 -5.18 1.55
CA ALA A 145 -7.66 -5.39 2.45
C ALA A 145 -7.79 -4.49 3.68
N LEU A 146 -7.45 -5.07 4.86
CA LEU A 146 -7.34 -4.35 6.13
C LEU A 146 -5.87 -4.21 6.50
N ILE A 147 -5.42 -3.00 6.78
CA ILE A 147 -4.05 -2.70 7.17
C ILE A 147 -4.05 -1.93 8.47
N ALA A 148 -3.47 -2.51 9.51
CA ALA A 148 -3.31 -1.90 10.82
C ALA A 148 -2.11 -0.91 10.85
N PRO A 149 -1.98 -0.07 11.87
CA PRO A 149 -0.89 0.90 11.97
C PRO A 149 0.50 0.23 12.07
N PHE A 150 1.55 1.00 11.74
CA PHE A 150 2.96 0.59 11.75
C PHE A 150 3.31 -0.53 10.75
N VAL A 151 2.41 -0.85 9.83
CA VAL A 151 2.66 -1.84 8.78
C VAL A 151 3.61 -1.28 7.72
N THR A 152 4.54 -2.12 7.28
CA THR A 152 5.37 -1.85 6.12
C THR A 152 5.17 -2.96 5.08
N ILE A 153 4.79 -2.58 3.86
CA ILE A 153 4.69 -3.49 2.73
C ILE A 153 5.64 -2.97 1.66
N GLY A 154 6.58 -3.76 1.19
CA GLY A 154 7.49 -3.21 0.21
C GLY A 154 8.69 -4.07 -0.14
N LEU A 155 9.74 -3.39 -0.52
CA LEU A 155 10.91 -3.95 -1.15
C LEU A 155 11.80 -4.73 -0.18
N ARG A 156 12.51 -5.69 -0.73
CA ARG A 156 13.69 -6.28 -0.12
C ARG A 156 14.91 -5.77 -0.87
N GLN A 157 16.01 -5.55 -0.16
CA GLN A 157 17.24 -5.00 -0.72
C GLN A 157 17.64 -5.65 -2.06
N GLY A 158 17.90 -4.82 -3.06
CA GLY A 158 18.33 -5.24 -4.39
C GLY A 158 17.22 -5.70 -5.35
N ARG A 159 15.94 -5.55 -4.99
CA ARG A 159 14.78 -5.90 -5.83
C ARG A 159 13.73 -4.80 -5.80
N TYR A 160 13.12 -4.50 -6.95
CA TYR A 160 12.05 -3.52 -7.09
C TYR A 160 10.65 -4.16 -7.05
N ASP A 161 10.58 -5.49 -7.16
CA ASP A 161 9.32 -6.23 -7.10
C ASP A 161 8.84 -6.29 -5.66
N GLY A 162 7.65 -5.77 -5.44
CA GLY A 162 6.97 -5.74 -4.15
C GLY A 162 6.04 -6.94 -3.96
N PRO A 163 5.41 -7.04 -2.78
CA PRO A 163 4.43 -8.07 -2.48
C PRO A 163 3.16 -7.98 -3.34
N VAL A 164 2.57 -9.15 -3.59
CA VAL A 164 1.22 -9.28 -4.14
C VAL A 164 0.29 -9.78 -3.04
N ILE A 165 -0.63 -8.91 -2.63
CA ILE A 165 -1.58 -9.15 -1.53
C ILE A 165 -2.94 -9.46 -2.13
N GLY A 166 -3.54 -10.57 -1.74
CA GLY A 166 -4.85 -11.04 -2.19
C GLY A 166 -6.04 -10.23 -1.66
N ALA A 167 -7.23 -10.67 -2.01
CA ALA A 167 -8.48 -10.06 -1.58
C ALA A 167 -8.77 -10.37 -0.10
N GLY A 168 -9.28 -9.39 0.65
CA GLY A 168 -9.72 -9.56 2.03
C GLY A 168 -8.61 -9.94 3.02
N VAL A 169 -7.35 -9.69 2.68
CA VAL A 169 -6.22 -9.93 3.57
C VAL A 169 -6.25 -8.96 4.74
N SER A 170 -5.97 -9.47 5.94
CA SER A 170 -5.83 -8.69 7.16
C SER A 170 -4.37 -8.64 7.59
N ILE A 171 -3.81 -7.44 7.77
CA ILE A 171 -2.42 -7.25 8.18
C ILE A 171 -2.38 -6.55 9.53
N GLY A 172 -1.92 -7.27 10.54
CA GLY A 172 -1.85 -6.83 11.93
C GLY A 172 -0.81 -5.74 12.19
N THR A 173 -1.01 -5.02 13.28
CA THR A 173 -0.16 -3.89 13.70
C THR A 173 1.33 -4.26 13.69
N GLY A 174 2.16 -3.39 13.13
CA GLY A 174 3.61 -3.54 13.11
C GLY A 174 4.15 -4.59 12.16
N ALA A 175 3.31 -5.34 11.45
CA ALA A 175 3.75 -6.37 10.53
C ALA A 175 4.57 -5.81 9.36
N LYS A 176 5.50 -6.60 8.85
CA LYS A 176 6.34 -6.31 7.70
C LYS A 176 6.14 -7.39 6.64
N VAL A 177 5.73 -6.99 5.43
CA VAL A 177 5.60 -7.90 4.27
C VAL A 177 6.62 -7.44 3.24
N LEU A 178 7.69 -8.19 3.03
CA LEU A 178 8.88 -7.72 2.34
C LEU A 178 9.30 -8.61 1.18
N GLY A 179 9.57 -7.99 0.03
CA GLY A 179 10.05 -8.64 -1.18
C GLY A 179 8.91 -9.21 -2.02
N HIS A 180 9.26 -9.92 -3.07
CA HIS A 180 8.29 -10.52 -3.99
C HIS A 180 7.66 -11.78 -3.36
N VAL A 181 6.68 -11.57 -2.49
CA VAL A 181 5.90 -12.61 -1.81
C VAL A 181 4.43 -12.53 -2.19
N HIS A 182 3.77 -13.66 -2.26
CA HIS A 182 2.33 -13.75 -2.51
C HIS A 182 1.61 -14.04 -1.19
N VAL A 183 0.70 -13.14 -0.80
CA VAL A 183 -0.20 -13.36 0.32
C VAL A 183 -1.58 -13.66 -0.26
N GLY A 184 -2.02 -14.91 -0.11
CA GLY A 184 -3.27 -15.39 -0.69
C GLY A 184 -4.51 -14.75 -0.09
N ASP A 185 -5.64 -14.89 -0.78
CA ASP A 185 -6.92 -14.31 -0.37
C ASP A 185 -7.29 -14.69 1.06
N ARG A 186 -7.82 -13.73 1.82
CA ARG A 186 -8.28 -13.90 3.21
C ARG A 186 -7.21 -14.42 4.17
N ALA A 187 -5.94 -14.33 3.81
CA ALA A 187 -4.86 -14.63 4.74
C ALA A 187 -4.80 -13.58 5.86
N GLU A 188 -4.33 -14.01 7.02
CA GLU A 188 -4.16 -13.16 8.20
C GLU A 188 -2.68 -13.05 8.56
N ILE A 189 -2.14 -11.84 8.59
CA ILE A 189 -0.79 -11.57 9.04
C ILE A 189 -0.85 -11.04 10.47
N GLY A 190 -0.29 -11.79 11.39
CA GLY A 190 -0.31 -11.42 12.81
C GLY A 190 0.50 -10.16 13.11
N ALA A 191 0.20 -9.54 14.26
CA ALA A 191 0.92 -8.35 14.71
C ALA A 191 2.43 -8.62 14.82
N ASN A 192 3.24 -7.65 14.37
CA ASN A 192 4.71 -7.72 14.33
C ASN A 192 5.31 -8.89 13.55
N ALA A 193 4.53 -9.60 12.74
CA ALA A 193 5.05 -10.65 11.89
C ALA A 193 5.93 -10.10 10.76
N VAL A 194 7.00 -10.82 10.42
CA VAL A 194 7.89 -10.47 9.30
C VAL A 194 7.75 -11.53 8.21
N VAL A 195 6.91 -11.23 7.22
CA VAL A 195 6.61 -12.12 6.10
C VAL A 195 7.64 -11.91 4.99
N ILE A 196 8.38 -12.95 4.67
CA ILE A 196 9.42 -12.98 3.62
C ILE A 196 9.29 -14.21 2.71
N THR A 197 8.22 -14.97 2.87
CA THR A 197 7.83 -16.14 2.07
C THR A 197 6.33 -16.10 1.81
N ASP A 198 5.88 -16.82 0.81
CA ASP A 198 4.47 -16.86 0.43
C ASP A 198 3.57 -17.38 1.55
N VAL A 199 2.35 -16.81 1.64
CA VAL A 199 1.32 -17.19 2.59
C VAL A 199 0.10 -17.69 1.82
N PRO A 200 -0.33 -18.96 1.99
CA PRO A 200 -1.49 -19.49 1.32
C PRO A 200 -2.80 -18.76 1.66
N ALA A 201 -3.79 -18.85 0.78
CA ALA A 201 -5.11 -18.28 1.02
C ALA A 201 -5.74 -18.85 2.31
N GLY A 202 -6.35 -17.98 3.11
CA GLY A 202 -6.98 -18.31 4.37
C GLY A 202 -6.03 -18.74 5.50
N ALA A 203 -4.72 -18.75 5.27
CA ALA A 203 -3.74 -19.11 6.28
C ALA A 203 -3.38 -17.91 7.18
N THR A 204 -2.90 -18.21 8.38
CA THR A 204 -2.37 -17.21 9.32
C THR A 204 -0.85 -17.27 9.34
N ALA A 205 -0.16 -16.13 9.21
CA ALA A 205 1.29 -16.03 9.30
C ALA A 205 1.70 -15.19 10.52
N VAL A 206 2.52 -15.76 11.41
CA VAL A 206 2.94 -15.12 12.67
C VAL A 206 4.42 -15.31 12.97
N GLY A 207 5.02 -14.37 13.66
CA GLY A 207 6.41 -14.46 14.14
C GLY A 207 7.45 -13.77 13.27
N VAL A 208 8.72 -13.85 13.66
CA VAL A 208 9.89 -13.23 13.01
C VAL A 208 11.02 -14.25 12.89
N PRO A 209 11.30 -14.79 11.66
CA PRO A 209 10.47 -14.66 10.46
C PRO A 209 9.10 -15.32 10.63
N ALA A 210 8.11 -14.87 9.86
CA ALA A 210 6.75 -15.39 9.95
C ALA A 210 6.69 -16.87 9.53
N ARG A 211 5.95 -17.66 10.30
CA ARG A 211 5.62 -19.05 10.00
C ARG A 211 4.14 -19.15 9.70
N VAL A 212 3.82 -19.86 8.64
CA VAL A 212 2.43 -20.10 8.22
C VAL A 212 1.83 -21.17 9.12
N GLN A 213 0.66 -20.86 9.69
CA GLN A 213 -0.20 -21.79 10.39
C GLN A 213 -1.43 -22.09 9.51
N PRO A 214 -1.91 -23.33 9.47
CA PRO A 214 -3.14 -23.62 8.75
C PRO A 214 -4.31 -22.83 9.34
N SER A 215 -5.29 -22.50 8.49
CA SER A 215 -6.51 -21.82 8.91
C SER A 215 -7.17 -22.59 10.07
N ARG A 216 -7.53 -21.87 11.13
CA ARG A 216 -8.45 -22.43 12.12
C ARG A 216 -9.80 -22.57 11.43
N GLY A 217 -10.20 -23.81 11.13
CA GLY A 217 -11.51 -24.15 10.57
C GLY A 217 -12.66 -23.65 11.45
#